data_9b9b8c31732362802998b5448e3e781b
#
_entry.id   9b9b8c31732362802998b5448e3e781b
#
_cell.length_a   1.000
_cell.length_b   1.000
_cell.length_c   1.000
_cell.angle_alpha   90.00
_cell.angle_beta   90.00
_cell.angle_gamma   90.00
#
_symmetry.space_group_name_H-M   'P 1'
#
loop_
_entity.id
_entity.type
_entity.pdbx_description
1 polymer ?
#
loop_
_entity_poly.entity_id
_entity_poly.type
_entity_poly.pdbx_seq_one_letter_code
_entity_poly.pdbx_strand_id
1 'polypeptide(L)'
;MATVTASYNWVSGETVTPAKLNTTAAPTVVVADNEVTTSKILDGAVTTAKVADGAITQAKLNSSVVLVPAGAVMPFAMNSAPTGWLAADGSNVNRTTYAALFSAISTTYGAGDGSTTFALPDLRGYFVRGSGTNSDGTVSGTFGTKQADELKAHTHTLLGANNTGGAGGQITRMADNMSNFQSGSFGGTETRPANIALLYCIKF
;
A
#
# COMPACT_ATOMS: atom_id res chain seq x y z
N MET A 1 -29.97 29.80 -15.09
CA MET A 1 -31.11 29.60 -16.05
C MET A 1 -30.52 29.42 -17.43
N ALA A 2 -30.83 28.31 -18.11
CA ALA A 2 -30.30 28.08 -19.46
C ALA A 2 -30.89 29.14 -20.41
N THR A 3 -30.04 29.83 -21.15
CA THR A 3 -30.47 30.86 -22.10
C THR A 3 -30.48 30.26 -23.49
N VAL A 4 -31.64 30.37 -24.16
CA VAL A 4 -31.79 30.00 -25.56
C VAL A 4 -31.65 31.26 -26.39
N THR A 5 -30.59 31.34 -27.18
CA THR A 5 -30.33 32.48 -28.07
C THR A 5 -30.77 32.12 -29.49
N ALA A 6 -31.69 32.87 -30.06
CA ALA A 6 -32.04 32.72 -31.47
C ALA A 6 -30.89 33.24 -32.35
N SER A 7 -30.51 32.48 -33.37
CA SER A 7 -29.44 32.85 -34.29
C SER A 7 -29.85 33.93 -35.34
N TYR A 8 -31.12 34.39 -35.33
CA TYR A 8 -31.64 35.38 -36.24
C TYR A 8 -32.44 36.47 -35.50
N ASN A 9 -32.16 37.74 -35.81
CA ASN A 9 -32.89 38.90 -35.32
C ASN A 9 -34.00 39.26 -36.29
N TRP A 10 -35.26 39.05 -35.88
CA TRP A 10 -36.44 39.39 -36.71
C TRP A 10 -36.67 40.89 -36.73
N VAL A 11 -36.83 41.42 -37.96
CA VAL A 11 -37.18 42.81 -38.14
C VAL A 11 -38.67 42.94 -38.46
N SER A 12 -39.31 43.96 -37.92
CA SER A 12 -40.76 44.20 -38.13
C SER A 12 -41.06 44.38 -39.63
N GLY A 13 -42.04 43.61 -40.15
CA GLY A 13 -42.41 43.61 -41.57
C GLY A 13 -41.63 42.64 -42.45
N GLU A 14 -40.73 41.87 -41.90
CA GLU A 14 -39.92 40.91 -42.65
C GLU A 14 -40.73 39.65 -43.00
N THR A 15 -40.61 39.18 -44.26
CA THR A 15 -41.25 37.93 -44.69
C THR A 15 -40.53 36.71 -44.11
N VAL A 16 -41.25 35.84 -43.42
CA VAL A 16 -40.77 34.58 -42.89
C VAL A 16 -40.66 33.56 -44.03
N THR A 17 -39.46 33.18 -44.41
CA THR A 17 -39.21 32.13 -45.40
C THR A 17 -38.76 30.83 -44.75
N PRO A 18 -38.94 29.63 -45.36
CA PRO A 18 -38.45 28.37 -44.82
C PRO A 18 -36.94 28.37 -44.54
N ALA A 19 -36.16 29.06 -45.37
CA ALA A 19 -34.71 29.17 -45.16
C ALA A 19 -34.39 29.98 -43.90
N LYS A 20 -35.12 31.08 -43.65
CA LYS A 20 -34.97 31.88 -42.42
C LYS A 20 -35.42 31.10 -41.17
N LEU A 21 -36.50 30.35 -41.29
CA LEU A 21 -36.98 29.49 -40.23
C LEU A 21 -35.92 28.41 -39.89
N ASN A 22 -35.33 27.79 -40.89
CA ASN A 22 -34.27 26.77 -40.70
C ASN A 22 -33.00 27.33 -40.08
N THR A 23 -32.61 28.57 -40.38
CA THR A 23 -31.45 29.23 -39.76
C THR A 23 -31.72 29.63 -38.31
N THR A 24 -32.99 29.89 -37.95
CA THR A 24 -33.41 30.18 -36.58
C THR A 24 -33.74 28.93 -35.77
N ALA A 25 -33.89 27.76 -36.45
CA ALA A 25 -34.30 26.51 -35.81
C ALA A 25 -33.19 25.72 -35.12
N ALA A 26 -31.95 26.24 -35.15
CA ALA A 26 -30.85 25.65 -34.37
C ALA A 26 -30.54 26.56 -33.15
N PRO A 27 -31.38 26.63 -32.13
CA PRO A 27 -31.11 27.43 -30.96
C PRO A 27 -29.91 26.83 -30.26
N THR A 28 -28.88 27.66 -30.01
CA THR A 28 -27.80 27.26 -29.15
C THR A 28 -28.27 27.31 -27.70
N VAL A 29 -28.33 26.16 -27.05
CA VAL A 29 -28.59 26.10 -25.62
C VAL A 29 -27.25 26.28 -24.89
N VAL A 30 -27.09 27.42 -24.28
CA VAL A 30 -25.93 27.66 -23.39
C VAL A 30 -26.38 27.29 -21.98
N VAL A 31 -25.78 26.27 -21.46
CA VAL A 31 -25.92 25.86 -20.04
C VAL A 31 -24.84 26.59 -19.27
N ALA A 32 -25.22 27.46 -18.34
CA ALA A 32 -24.28 28.15 -17.50
C ALA A 32 -23.56 27.18 -16.54
N ASP A 33 -22.41 27.59 -16.01
CA ASP A 33 -21.66 26.78 -15.05
C ASP A 33 -22.54 26.43 -13.83
N ASN A 34 -22.46 25.19 -13.39
CA ASN A 34 -23.24 24.62 -12.27
C ASN A 34 -24.77 24.54 -12.49
N GLU A 35 -25.27 24.74 -13.68
CA GLU A 35 -26.73 24.57 -13.98
C GLU A 35 -27.14 23.11 -14.15
N VAL A 36 -26.20 22.19 -14.48
CA VAL A 36 -26.47 20.74 -14.53
C VAL A 36 -26.31 20.19 -13.13
N THR A 37 -27.37 20.03 -12.40
CA THR A 37 -27.39 19.46 -11.06
C THR A 37 -27.65 17.95 -11.11
N THR A 38 -27.40 17.23 -10.02
CA THR A 38 -27.61 15.78 -9.91
C THR A 38 -29.05 15.39 -10.27
N SER A 39 -30.04 16.20 -9.89
CA SER A 39 -31.45 15.94 -10.19
C SER A 39 -31.80 16.06 -11.68
N LYS A 40 -30.94 16.66 -12.49
CA LYS A 40 -31.13 16.79 -13.95
C LYS A 40 -30.46 15.64 -14.73
N ILE A 41 -29.69 14.79 -14.04
CA ILE A 41 -29.06 13.61 -14.61
C ILE A 41 -29.81 12.40 -14.08
N LEU A 42 -30.51 11.69 -14.97
CA LEU A 42 -31.22 10.46 -14.59
C LEU A 42 -30.22 9.39 -14.18
N ASP A 43 -30.62 8.53 -13.25
CA ASP A 43 -29.84 7.37 -12.86
C ASP A 43 -29.50 6.51 -14.08
N GLY A 44 -28.22 6.14 -14.20
CA GLY A 44 -27.71 5.38 -15.36
C GLY A 44 -27.57 6.16 -16.66
N ALA A 45 -27.92 7.49 -16.69
CA ALA A 45 -27.78 8.30 -17.89
C ALA A 45 -26.33 8.50 -18.34
N VAL A 46 -25.37 8.48 -17.41
CA VAL A 46 -23.94 8.54 -17.69
C VAL A 46 -23.39 7.11 -17.75
N THR A 47 -23.23 6.59 -18.95
CA THR A 47 -22.67 5.26 -19.19
C THR A 47 -21.18 5.34 -19.50
N THR A 48 -20.48 4.19 -19.46
CA THR A 48 -19.04 4.10 -19.79
C THR A 48 -18.73 4.69 -21.17
N ALA A 49 -19.60 4.44 -22.16
CA ALA A 49 -19.44 4.98 -23.52
C ALA A 49 -19.54 6.50 -23.61
N LYS A 50 -20.13 7.17 -22.60
CA LYS A 50 -20.26 8.65 -22.54
C LYS A 50 -19.14 9.32 -21.77
N VAL A 51 -18.27 8.55 -21.13
CA VAL A 51 -17.11 9.05 -20.42
C VAL A 51 -15.87 8.61 -21.21
N ALA A 52 -15.17 9.57 -21.83
CA ALA A 52 -13.94 9.26 -22.56
C ALA A 52 -12.88 8.68 -21.62
N ASP A 53 -12.01 7.82 -22.17
CA ASP A 53 -10.90 7.24 -21.42
C ASP A 53 -10.02 8.36 -20.83
N GLY A 54 -9.69 8.24 -19.56
CA GLY A 54 -8.91 9.24 -18.81
C GLY A 54 -9.67 10.54 -18.46
N ALA A 55 -10.94 10.67 -18.83
CA ALA A 55 -11.73 11.87 -18.49
C ALA A 55 -11.97 12.03 -16.99
N ILE A 56 -12.03 10.94 -16.24
CA ILE A 56 -12.13 10.95 -14.78
C ILE A 56 -10.74 10.73 -14.19
N THR A 57 -10.13 11.81 -13.75
CA THR A 57 -8.84 11.78 -13.05
C THR A 57 -9.05 11.74 -11.53
N GLN A 58 -8.03 11.37 -10.77
CA GLN A 58 -8.07 11.37 -9.30
C GLN A 58 -8.54 12.74 -8.74
N ALA A 59 -8.11 13.84 -9.37
CA ALA A 59 -8.51 15.19 -8.95
C ALA A 59 -10.02 15.50 -9.15
N LYS A 60 -10.71 14.73 -10.01
CA LYS A 60 -12.16 14.85 -10.25
C LYS A 60 -13.01 13.94 -9.35
N LEU A 61 -12.36 13.03 -8.62
CA LEU A 61 -13.02 12.21 -7.62
C LEU A 61 -13.16 12.98 -6.32
N ASN A 62 -14.23 12.73 -5.59
CA ASN A 62 -14.40 13.25 -4.24
C ASN A 62 -13.23 12.76 -3.36
N SER A 63 -12.71 13.61 -2.47
CA SER A 63 -11.62 13.28 -1.55
C SER A 63 -11.91 12.09 -0.63
N SER A 64 -13.18 11.73 -0.46
CA SER A 64 -13.57 10.51 0.27
C SER A 64 -13.37 9.22 -0.54
N VAL A 65 -13.17 9.31 -1.87
CA VAL A 65 -12.86 8.13 -2.70
C VAL A 65 -11.37 7.83 -2.61
N VAL A 66 -10.99 7.07 -1.60
CA VAL A 66 -9.61 6.62 -1.37
C VAL A 66 -9.45 5.23 -1.95
N LEU A 67 -8.77 5.10 -3.10
CA LEU A 67 -8.50 3.80 -3.72
C LEU A 67 -7.48 2.99 -2.92
N VAL A 68 -6.39 3.65 -2.50
CA VAL A 68 -5.36 3.09 -1.60
C VAL A 68 -4.94 4.20 -0.64
N PRO A 69 -5.16 4.06 0.67
CA PRO A 69 -4.83 5.10 1.63
C PRO A 69 -3.31 5.29 1.76
N ALA A 70 -2.88 6.51 2.10
CA ALA A 70 -1.51 6.78 2.50
C ALA A 70 -1.13 5.91 3.70
N GLY A 71 0.09 5.37 3.71
CA GLY A 71 0.55 4.42 4.72
C GLY A 71 0.30 2.94 4.38
N ALA A 72 -0.46 2.63 3.32
CA ALA A 72 -0.58 1.25 2.84
C ALA A 72 0.80 0.75 2.33
N VAL A 73 1.15 -0.48 2.69
CA VAL A 73 2.41 -1.13 2.28
C VAL A 73 2.10 -2.30 1.37
N MET A 74 2.80 -2.38 0.23
CA MET A 74 2.64 -3.47 -0.74
C MET A 74 3.98 -3.91 -1.31
N PRO A 75 4.17 -5.23 -1.59
CA PRO A 75 5.30 -5.74 -2.34
C PRO A 75 5.07 -5.57 -3.85
N PHE A 76 6.12 -5.16 -4.57
CA PHE A 76 6.11 -5.01 -6.02
C PHE A 76 7.19 -5.89 -6.67
N ALA A 77 6.85 -6.56 -7.76
CA ALA A 77 7.77 -7.37 -8.58
C ALA A 77 8.58 -6.51 -9.58
N MET A 78 8.86 -5.26 -9.23
CA MET A 78 9.66 -4.32 -10.02
C MET A 78 10.78 -3.73 -9.14
N ASN A 79 11.84 -3.24 -9.77
CA ASN A 79 13.04 -2.76 -9.07
C ASN A 79 13.01 -1.26 -8.75
N SER A 80 11.89 -0.58 -8.99
CA SER A 80 11.69 0.84 -8.66
C SER A 80 10.28 1.07 -8.16
N ALA A 81 10.10 2.02 -7.23
CA ALA A 81 8.79 2.39 -6.73
C ALA A 81 7.94 3.00 -7.86
N PRO A 82 6.70 2.53 -8.06
CA PRO A 82 5.79 3.12 -9.03
C PRO A 82 5.34 4.52 -8.59
N THR A 83 4.79 5.29 -9.52
CA THR A 83 4.24 6.62 -9.24
C THR A 83 3.24 6.58 -8.09
N GLY A 84 3.37 7.49 -7.14
CA GLY A 84 2.53 7.55 -5.93
C GLY A 84 2.98 6.64 -4.80
N TRP A 85 4.14 5.99 -4.93
CA TRP A 85 4.72 5.11 -3.91
C TRP A 85 6.17 5.46 -3.64
N LEU A 86 6.66 5.19 -2.44
CA LEU A 86 8.05 5.31 -2.04
C LEU A 86 8.57 3.92 -1.64
N ALA A 87 9.85 3.66 -1.88
CA ALA A 87 10.49 2.44 -1.38
C ALA A 87 10.48 2.43 0.15
N ALA A 88 10.16 1.31 0.75
CA ALA A 88 10.20 1.12 2.20
C ALA A 88 11.63 0.73 2.64
N ASP A 89 12.56 1.68 2.51
CA ASP A 89 14.01 1.50 2.67
C ASP A 89 14.61 2.28 3.85
N GLY A 90 13.76 2.87 4.70
CA GLY A 90 14.20 3.63 5.87
C GLY A 90 14.67 5.04 5.57
N SER A 91 14.58 5.52 4.35
CA SER A 91 15.00 6.88 3.99
C SER A 91 14.16 7.95 4.68
N ASN A 92 14.78 9.10 4.95
CA ASN A 92 14.09 10.26 5.48
C ASN A 92 13.44 11.07 4.35
N VAL A 93 12.17 11.41 4.52
CA VAL A 93 11.38 12.17 3.55
C VAL A 93 10.76 13.41 4.19
N ASN A 94 10.45 14.41 3.38
CA ASN A 94 9.96 15.71 3.87
C ASN A 94 8.50 15.65 4.31
N ARG A 95 8.18 16.18 5.51
CA ARG A 95 6.83 16.19 6.12
C ARG A 95 5.82 17.00 5.30
N THR A 96 6.25 18.08 4.67
CA THR A 96 5.36 18.95 3.88
C THR A 96 5.05 18.32 2.53
N THR A 97 6.06 17.78 1.83
CA THR A 97 5.89 17.11 0.54
C THR A 97 5.00 15.87 0.65
N TYR A 98 5.16 15.11 1.73
CA TYR A 98 4.43 13.86 1.98
C TYR A 98 3.48 13.98 3.18
N ALA A 99 2.72 15.09 3.24
CA ALA A 99 1.90 15.44 4.39
C ALA A 99 0.84 14.37 4.72
N ALA A 100 0.21 13.76 3.72
CA ALA A 100 -0.77 12.69 3.92
C ALA A 100 -0.10 11.44 4.55
N LEU A 101 1.08 11.07 4.07
CA LEU A 101 1.84 9.95 4.63
C LEU A 101 2.32 10.27 6.05
N PHE A 102 2.83 11.50 6.30
CA PHE A 102 3.22 11.92 7.63
C PHE A 102 2.06 11.90 8.62
N SER A 103 0.85 12.32 8.18
CA SER A 103 -0.36 12.22 8.99
C SER A 103 -0.72 10.77 9.34
N ALA A 104 -0.46 9.83 8.43
CA ALA A 104 -0.78 8.41 8.61
C ALA A 104 0.21 7.67 9.53
N ILE A 105 1.53 7.87 9.37
CA ILE A 105 2.55 7.09 10.08
C ILE A 105 3.36 7.89 11.10
N SER A 106 3.26 9.23 11.08
CA SER A 106 3.99 10.14 11.98
C SER A 106 5.50 9.80 12.02
N THR A 107 6.09 9.75 13.20
CA THR A 107 7.49 9.40 13.46
C THR A 107 7.69 7.96 13.93
N THR A 108 6.73 7.08 13.65
CA THR A 108 6.73 5.66 14.10
C THR A 108 8.02 4.94 13.73
N TYR A 109 8.58 5.22 12.56
CA TYR A 109 9.80 4.58 12.05
C TYR A 109 11.06 5.45 12.21
N GLY A 110 10.92 6.65 12.76
CA GLY A 110 12.01 7.58 13.07
C GLY A 110 11.64 9.04 12.84
N ALA A 111 12.19 9.92 13.67
CA ALA A 111 11.87 11.34 13.66
C ALA A 111 12.54 12.15 12.52
N GLY A 112 13.44 11.50 11.75
CA GLY A 112 14.25 12.20 10.76
C GLY A 112 15.19 13.22 11.43
N ASP A 113 15.15 14.47 10.97
CA ASP A 113 15.88 15.61 11.56
C ASP A 113 15.17 16.21 12.80
N GLY A 114 14.06 15.61 13.22
CA GLY A 114 13.24 16.09 14.34
C GLY A 114 12.19 17.14 13.99
N SER A 115 12.30 17.84 12.86
CA SER A 115 11.43 18.98 12.51
C SER A 115 10.81 18.91 11.12
N THR A 116 11.59 18.71 10.07
CA THR A 116 11.14 18.83 8.67
C THR A 116 11.02 17.49 7.96
N THR A 117 11.65 16.43 8.47
CA THR A 117 11.66 15.09 7.88
C THR A 117 11.13 14.03 8.85
N PHE A 118 10.81 12.86 8.31
CA PHE A 118 10.46 11.64 9.06
C PHE A 118 10.97 10.42 8.29
N ALA A 119 11.24 9.33 8.99
CA ALA A 119 11.74 8.12 8.37
C ALA A 119 10.60 7.24 7.85
N LEU A 120 10.83 6.63 6.70
CA LEU A 120 10.02 5.53 6.17
C LEU A 120 10.34 4.22 6.90
N PRO A 121 9.43 3.23 6.90
CA PRO A 121 9.78 1.88 7.35
C PRO A 121 10.92 1.31 6.50
N ASP A 122 11.88 0.63 7.12
CA ASP A 122 12.88 -0.17 6.41
C ASP A 122 12.50 -1.65 6.52
N LEU A 123 11.93 -2.18 5.43
CA LEU A 123 11.44 -3.56 5.34
C LEU A 123 12.42 -4.48 4.62
N ARG A 124 13.60 -3.98 4.23
CA ARG A 124 14.61 -4.78 3.55
C ARG A 124 15.16 -5.87 4.48
N GLY A 125 15.07 -7.12 4.05
CA GLY A 125 15.51 -8.27 4.85
C GLY A 125 14.56 -8.68 5.98
N TYR A 126 13.36 -8.09 6.08
CA TYR A 126 12.38 -8.42 7.10
C TYR A 126 11.13 -9.07 6.52
N PHE A 127 10.59 -10.06 7.22
CA PHE A 127 9.25 -10.60 6.98
C PHE A 127 8.22 -9.74 7.71
N VAL A 128 7.18 -9.30 6.99
CA VAL A 128 6.09 -8.52 7.57
C VAL A 128 5.10 -9.46 8.27
N ARG A 129 4.78 -9.17 9.52
CA ARG A 129 3.78 -9.92 10.31
C ARG A 129 2.79 -8.96 10.98
N GLY A 130 1.60 -9.47 11.31
CA GLY A 130 0.60 -8.71 12.06
C GLY A 130 1.11 -8.36 13.46
N SER A 131 0.92 -7.13 13.92
CA SER A 131 1.25 -6.68 15.29
C SER A 131 0.14 -7.01 16.28
N GLY A 132 0.48 -7.02 17.56
CA GLY A 132 -0.48 -7.22 18.66
C GLY A 132 -0.56 -8.65 19.14
N THR A 133 -1.63 -8.97 19.85
CA THR A 133 -1.92 -10.32 20.39
C THR A 133 -3.15 -10.88 19.67
N ASN A 134 -3.04 -12.07 19.11
CA ASN A 134 -4.17 -12.72 18.45
C ASN A 134 -5.12 -13.42 19.45
N SER A 135 -6.21 -13.99 18.95
CA SER A 135 -7.21 -14.72 19.78
C SER A 135 -6.64 -15.92 20.54
N ASP A 136 -5.53 -16.51 20.04
CA ASP A 136 -4.88 -17.66 20.69
C ASP A 136 -3.85 -17.23 21.74
N GLY A 137 -3.77 -15.93 22.03
CA GLY A 137 -2.82 -15.36 22.99
C GLY A 137 -1.39 -15.22 22.47
N THR A 138 -1.15 -15.47 21.17
CA THR A 138 0.18 -15.28 20.57
C THR A 138 0.50 -13.80 20.43
N VAL A 139 1.58 -13.35 21.07
CA VAL A 139 2.08 -11.97 20.97
C VAL A 139 3.05 -11.85 19.80
N SER A 140 2.78 -10.94 18.88
CA SER A 140 3.63 -10.74 17.70
C SER A 140 4.53 -9.50 17.79
N GLY A 141 4.56 -8.82 18.92
CA GLY A 141 5.37 -7.64 19.17
C GLY A 141 4.63 -6.31 19.02
N THR A 142 5.31 -5.23 19.37
CA THR A 142 4.78 -3.87 19.29
C THR A 142 4.76 -3.38 17.84
N PHE A 143 3.70 -2.66 17.47
CA PHE A 143 3.58 -2.05 16.14
C PHE A 143 4.81 -1.20 15.79
N GLY A 144 5.31 -1.36 14.57
CA GLY A 144 6.45 -0.60 14.03
C GLY A 144 7.83 -1.04 14.52
N THR A 145 7.94 -2.06 15.40
CA THR A 145 9.24 -2.55 15.90
C THR A 145 9.78 -3.70 15.07
N LYS A 146 11.11 -3.77 14.98
CA LYS A 146 11.86 -4.87 14.38
C LYS A 146 12.09 -5.97 15.42
N GLN A 147 12.04 -7.23 14.98
CA GLN A 147 12.41 -8.39 15.79
C GLN A 147 13.50 -9.16 15.04
N ALA A 148 14.49 -9.67 15.78
CA ALA A 148 15.49 -10.58 15.24
C ALA A 148 14.85 -11.95 14.94
N ASP A 149 15.55 -12.78 14.18
CA ASP A 149 15.20 -14.18 14.02
C ASP A 149 15.35 -14.93 15.34
N GLU A 150 14.44 -15.86 15.59
CA GLU A 150 14.42 -16.67 16.81
C GLU A 150 13.92 -18.08 16.49
N LEU A 151 14.63 -19.06 16.97
CA LEU A 151 14.16 -20.45 16.96
C LEU A 151 13.40 -20.75 18.25
N LYS A 152 12.20 -21.34 18.10
CA LYS A 152 11.49 -21.82 19.28
C LYS A 152 12.33 -22.81 20.06
N ALA A 153 12.45 -22.63 21.36
CA ALA A 153 13.17 -23.53 22.25
C ALA A 153 12.70 -24.99 22.05
N HIS A 154 13.62 -25.87 21.83
CA HIS A 154 13.36 -27.31 21.68
C HIS A 154 14.52 -28.10 22.28
N THR A 155 14.29 -29.37 22.59
CA THR A 155 15.28 -30.29 23.17
C THR A 155 15.42 -31.53 22.29
N HIS A 156 16.62 -32.08 22.27
CA HIS A 156 16.89 -33.37 21.67
C HIS A 156 17.19 -34.39 22.76
N THR A 157 16.56 -35.55 22.69
CA THR A 157 16.89 -36.67 23.56
C THR A 157 18.10 -37.37 22.98
N LEU A 158 19.23 -37.27 23.65
CA LEU A 158 20.39 -38.10 23.33
C LEU A 158 20.20 -39.49 23.96
N LEU A 159 20.07 -40.52 23.14
CA LEU A 159 20.07 -41.88 23.62
C LEU A 159 21.51 -42.20 24.05
N GLY A 160 21.77 -42.20 25.36
CA GLY A 160 22.97 -42.75 25.91
C GLY A 160 23.08 -44.25 25.56
N ALA A 161 24.11 -44.68 24.92
CA ALA A 161 24.39 -46.09 24.76
C ALA A 161 24.54 -46.73 26.13
N ASN A 162 23.52 -47.44 26.61
CA ASN A 162 23.66 -48.33 27.76
C ASN A 162 24.57 -49.47 27.35
N ASN A 163 25.85 -49.35 27.73
CA ASN A 163 26.77 -50.46 27.60
C ASN A 163 26.56 -51.46 28.73
N THR A 164 25.62 -52.42 28.54
CA THR A 164 25.58 -53.63 29.32
C THR A 164 26.67 -54.56 28.82
N GLY A 165 27.78 -54.55 29.50
CA GLY A 165 28.91 -55.45 29.52
C GLY A 165 29.06 -56.48 28.41
N GLY A 166 29.93 -56.25 27.49
CA GLY A 166 30.52 -57.20 26.58
C GLY A 166 32.00 -56.87 26.37
N ALA A 167 32.89 -57.78 26.58
CA ALA A 167 34.35 -57.60 26.52
C ALA A 167 34.74 -57.00 25.18
N GLY A 168 35.43 -55.83 25.15
CA GLY A 168 36.23 -55.40 24.01
C GLY A 168 35.97 -54.03 23.40
N GLY A 169 35.14 -53.16 23.98
CA GLY A 169 34.98 -51.78 23.49
C GLY A 169 35.01 -50.78 24.64
N GLN A 170 36.07 -50.02 24.79
CA GLN A 170 36.08 -48.86 25.69
C GLN A 170 35.09 -47.81 25.13
N ILE A 171 33.89 -47.83 25.66
CA ILE A 171 33.09 -46.63 25.65
C ILE A 171 33.52 -45.89 26.93
N THR A 172 34.42 -44.94 26.77
CA THR A 172 34.76 -44.00 27.83
C THR A 172 33.50 -43.44 28.41
N ARG A 173 33.26 -43.67 29.72
CA ARG A 173 32.15 -43.06 30.46
C ARG A 173 32.18 -41.57 30.22
N MET A 174 31.17 -41.06 29.56
CA MET A 174 30.88 -39.63 29.57
C MET A 174 30.24 -39.21 30.90
N ALA A 175 30.83 -39.66 32.04
CA ALA A 175 30.21 -39.44 33.35
C ALA A 175 30.71 -38.19 34.05
N ASP A 176 31.88 -37.65 33.73
CA ASP A 176 32.48 -36.62 34.59
C ASP A 176 32.88 -35.31 33.93
N ASN A 177 32.61 -35.09 32.65
CA ASN A 177 32.87 -33.77 32.02
C ASN A 177 31.99 -33.50 30.78
N MET A 178 30.69 -33.56 30.92
CA MET A 178 29.73 -33.16 29.86
C MET A 178 29.51 -31.65 29.80
N SER A 179 30.48 -30.84 30.18
CA SER A 179 30.48 -29.44 29.85
C SER A 179 30.89 -29.28 28.39
N ASN A 180 29.92 -29.08 27.49
CA ASN A 180 30.10 -28.69 26.09
C ASN A 180 30.34 -29.83 25.05
N PHE A 181 29.41 -30.79 24.95
CA PHE A 181 29.31 -31.54 23.72
C PHE A 181 28.56 -30.64 22.68
N GLN A 182 29.31 -29.90 21.90
CA GLN A 182 28.77 -29.09 20.83
C GLN A 182 28.69 -29.93 19.54
N SER A 183 27.52 -30.02 18.93
CA SER A 183 27.43 -30.45 17.53
C SER A 183 28.16 -29.42 16.67
N GLY A 184 28.80 -29.88 15.59
CA GLY A 184 29.39 -28.94 14.61
C GLY A 184 28.34 -27.89 14.19
N SER A 185 28.77 -26.65 13.98
CA SER A 185 27.91 -25.58 13.45
C SER A 185 27.47 -25.94 12.03
N PHE A 186 26.19 -25.96 11.79
CA PHE A 186 25.57 -26.17 10.46
C PHE A 186 24.50 -25.11 10.21
N GLY A 187 24.60 -24.39 9.09
CA GLY A 187 23.66 -23.35 8.70
C GLY A 187 24.33 -22.07 8.23
N GLY A 188 23.51 -21.08 7.92
CA GLY A 188 23.93 -19.73 7.52
C GLY A 188 23.94 -18.74 8.69
N THR A 189 23.99 -17.47 8.35
CA THR A 189 23.99 -16.35 9.31
C THR A 189 22.59 -15.95 9.78
N GLU A 190 21.54 -16.49 9.17
CA GLU A 190 20.15 -16.24 9.56
C GLU A 190 19.28 -17.49 9.37
N THR A 191 18.21 -17.60 10.15
CA THR A 191 17.16 -18.61 10.00
C THR A 191 16.03 -18.04 9.15
N ARG A 192 15.83 -18.57 7.94
CA ARG A 192 14.76 -18.12 7.03
C ARG A 192 14.17 -19.27 6.22
N PRO A 193 12.88 -19.23 5.88
CA PRO A 193 12.28 -20.11 4.89
C PRO A 193 12.79 -19.76 3.49
N ALA A 194 12.56 -20.63 2.50
CA ALA A 194 12.74 -20.27 1.09
C ALA A 194 11.86 -19.06 0.77
N ASN A 195 12.44 -18.03 0.15
CA ASN A 195 11.75 -16.76 -0.10
C ASN A 195 12.19 -16.13 -1.42
N ILE A 196 11.42 -15.14 -1.88
CA ILE A 196 11.76 -14.27 -3.00
C ILE A 196 11.75 -12.83 -2.49
N ALA A 197 12.84 -12.09 -2.73
CA ALA A 197 12.91 -10.68 -2.39
C ALA A 197 12.11 -9.83 -3.40
N LEU A 198 11.14 -9.06 -2.92
CA LEU A 198 10.37 -8.09 -3.68
C LEU A 198 10.60 -6.69 -3.11
N LEU A 199 10.39 -5.65 -3.92
CA LEU A 199 10.45 -4.27 -3.46
C LEU A 199 9.19 -3.94 -2.65
N TYR A 200 9.32 -3.76 -1.35
CA TYR A 200 8.24 -3.19 -0.55
C TYR A 200 8.16 -1.69 -0.74
N CYS A 201 6.96 -1.19 -1.03
CA CYS A 201 6.71 0.24 -1.15
C CYS A 201 5.57 0.67 -0.22
N ILE A 202 5.60 1.94 0.17
CA ILE A 202 4.58 2.60 0.97
C ILE A 202 3.87 3.68 0.14
N LYS A 203 2.55 3.74 0.21
CA LYS A 203 1.71 4.74 -0.47
C LYS A 203 1.84 6.10 0.22
N PHE A 204 2.06 7.18 -0.55
CA PHE A 204 2.00 8.56 -0.06
C PHE A 204 0.84 9.36 -0.62
#